data_2109596c40464dcce91d6debcd271722
#
_entry.id   2109596c40464dcce91d6debcd271722
#
_cell.length_a   1.000
_cell.length_b   1.000
_cell.length_c   1.000
_cell.angle_alpha   90.00
_cell.angle_beta   90.00
_cell.angle_gamma   90.00
#
_symmetry.space_group_name_H-M   'P 1'
#
loop_
_entity.id
_entity.type
_entity.pdbx_description
1 polymer ?
#
loop_
_entity_poly.entity_id
_entity_poly.type
_entity_poly.pdbx_seq_one_letter_code
_entity_poly.pdbx_strand_id
1 'polypeptide(L)'
;MLRPVINTTGTILHTNLGRAPMAWEQPERYTNLELDLTTGQRGSRMATAGALIAKACGAEDAIIVNNCAAAVLLGLGGLAEGRDVAVSRSELVEIGGGF
;
A
#
# COMPACT_ATOMS: atom_id res chain seq x y z
N MET A 1 -23.65 -12.41 0.24
CA MET A 1 -23.87 -10.97 0.33
C MET A 1 -23.22 -10.45 1.62
N LEU A 2 -22.40 -9.40 1.57
CA LEU A 2 -21.82 -8.79 2.75
C LEU A 2 -22.91 -8.09 3.58
N ARG A 3 -22.80 -8.20 4.90
CA ARG A 3 -23.73 -7.55 5.83
C ARG A 3 -22.93 -6.72 6.87
N PRO A 4 -23.44 -5.58 7.30
CA PRO A 4 -22.83 -4.85 8.40
C PRO A 4 -22.88 -5.67 9.69
N VAL A 5 -21.81 -5.62 10.46
CA VAL A 5 -21.67 -6.29 11.76
C VAL A 5 -21.10 -5.33 12.80
N ILE A 6 -21.36 -5.59 14.05
CA ILE A 6 -20.78 -4.84 15.17
C ILE A 6 -19.52 -5.57 15.64
N ASN A 7 -18.38 -4.89 15.60
CA ASN A 7 -17.13 -5.44 16.11
C ASN A 7 -17.06 -5.32 17.63
N THR A 8 -17.22 -6.44 18.31
CA THR A 8 -17.11 -6.55 19.79
C THR A 8 -15.88 -7.33 20.24
N THR A 9 -14.92 -7.56 19.34
CA THR A 9 -13.74 -8.41 19.61
C THR A 9 -12.66 -7.72 20.44
N GLY A 10 -12.71 -6.38 20.56
CA GLY A 10 -11.62 -5.59 21.12
C GLY A 10 -10.45 -5.33 20.17
N THR A 11 -10.47 -5.92 18.97
CA THR A 11 -9.43 -5.73 17.92
C THR A 11 -9.95 -4.78 16.85
N ILE A 12 -9.41 -3.57 16.78
CA ILE A 12 -9.87 -2.52 15.85
C ILE A 12 -9.62 -2.93 14.39
N LEU A 13 -8.44 -3.45 14.09
CA LEU A 13 -8.04 -3.89 12.75
C LEU A 13 -8.24 -5.40 12.57
N HIS A 14 -9.47 -5.88 12.81
CA HIS A 14 -9.76 -7.30 12.74
C HIS A 14 -9.79 -7.81 11.30
N THR A 15 -8.93 -8.76 10.97
CA THR A 15 -8.74 -9.27 9.60
C THR A 15 -10.01 -9.90 9.01
N ASN A 16 -10.80 -10.61 9.81
CA ASN A 16 -12.03 -11.25 9.34
C ASN A 16 -13.21 -10.27 9.18
N LEU A 17 -13.06 -9.04 9.70
CA LEU A 17 -14.09 -8.00 9.65
C LEU A 17 -13.74 -6.85 8.68
N GLY A 18 -12.84 -7.11 7.72
CA GLY A 18 -12.46 -6.16 6.70
C GLY A 18 -11.42 -5.12 7.14
N ARG A 19 -10.80 -5.30 8.31
CA ARG A 19 -9.82 -4.36 8.90
C ARG A 19 -10.44 -3.01 9.22
N ALA A 20 -9.71 -1.89 9.00
CA ALA A 20 -10.22 -0.56 9.29
C ALA A 20 -11.29 -0.12 8.28
N PRO A 21 -12.49 0.24 8.72
CA PRO A 21 -13.45 0.90 7.84
C PRO A 21 -12.91 2.26 7.43
N MET A 22 -13.11 2.62 6.18
CA MET A 22 -12.67 3.89 5.61
C MET A 22 -13.87 4.67 5.10
N ALA A 23 -14.12 5.82 5.73
CA ALA A 23 -15.17 6.75 5.33
C ALA A 23 -14.64 7.71 4.26
N TRP A 24 -14.38 7.20 3.07
CA TRP A 24 -13.98 8.03 1.94
C TRP A 24 -14.87 7.76 0.74
N GLU A 25 -15.40 8.83 0.18
CA GLU A 25 -16.18 8.79 -1.05
C GLU A 25 -15.38 9.47 -2.15
N GLN A 26 -15.25 8.80 -3.29
CA GLN A 26 -14.62 9.41 -4.45
C GLN A 26 -15.55 10.49 -5.03
N PRO A 27 -15.07 11.74 -5.15
CA PRO A 27 -15.85 12.76 -5.82
C PRO A 27 -16.17 12.38 -7.27
N GLU A 28 -17.40 12.57 -7.70
CA GLU A 28 -17.85 12.35 -9.09
C GLU A 28 -17.34 13.45 -10.03
N ARG A 29 -16.03 13.56 -10.18
CA ARG A 29 -15.39 14.55 -11.04
C ARG A 29 -14.03 14.09 -11.56
N TYR A 30 -13.61 14.69 -12.65
CA TYR A 30 -12.26 14.49 -13.18
C TYR A 30 -11.20 15.06 -12.23
N THR A 31 -10.02 14.44 -12.25
CA THR A 31 -8.86 14.88 -11.49
C THR A 31 -7.63 14.94 -12.39
N ASN A 32 -6.60 15.63 -11.94
CA ASN A 32 -5.33 15.75 -12.64
C ASN A 32 -4.35 14.61 -12.31
N LEU A 33 -4.84 13.39 -12.12
CA LEU A 33 -4.04 12.24 -11.67
C LEU A 33 -2.76 11.99 -12.50
N GLU A 34 -2.86 12.16 -13.82
CA GLU A 34 -1.73 12.01 -14.77
C GLU A 34 -1.57 13.27 -15.65
N LEU A 35 -1.98 14.41 -15.15
CA LEU A 35 -1.87 15.69 -15.86
C LEU A 35 -1.11 16.71 -15.02
N ASP A 36 0.00 17.21 -15.52
CA ASP A 36 0.68 18.37 -14.96
C ASP A 36 -0.05 19.64 -15.41
N LEU A 37 -0.68 20.33 -14.45
CA LEU A 37 -1.45 21.54 -14.71
C LEU A 37 -0.59 22.74 -15.12
N THR A 38 0.72 22.72 -14.86
CA THR A 38 1.64 23.81 -15.20
C THR A 38 2.06 23.71 -16.66
N THR A 39 2.35 22.50 -17.12
CA THR A 39 2.87 22.27 -18.47
C THR A 39 1.80 21.79 -19.46
N GLY A 40 0.66 21.29 -18.95
CA GLY A 40 -0.38 20.65 -19.75
C GLY A 40 0.04 19.28 -20.31
N GLN A 41 1.17 18.75 -19.87
CA GLN A 41 1.70 17.46 -20.34
C GLN A 41 1.25 16.31 -19.44
N ARG A 42 1.38 15.08 -19.95
CA ARG A 42 1.15 13.88 -19.15
C ARG A 42 2.20 13.79 -18.05
N GLY A 43 1.74 13.69 -16.80
CA GLY A 43 2.55 13.51 -15.60
C GLY A 43 2.58 12.05 -15.11
N SER A 44 3.40 11.80 -14.08
CA SER A 44 3.43 10.52 -13.40
C SER A 44 2.28 10.39 -12.41
N ARG A 45 1.62 9.24 -12.38
CA ARG A 45 0.61 8.87 -11.39
C ARG A 45 1.16 8.88 -9.96
N MET A 46 2.45 8.66 -9.79
CA MET A 46 3.13 8.67 -8.48
C MET A 46 3.59 10.05 -8.02
N ALA A 47 3.53 11.06 -8.87
CA ALA A 47 4.07 12.39 -8.60
C ALA A 47 3.53 13.03 -7.30
N THR A 48 2.29 12.78 -6.94
CA THR A 48 1.69 13.32 -5.71
C THR A 48 1.83 12.37 -4.53
N ALA A 49 1.25 11.19 -4.64
CA ALA A 49 1.18 10.24 -3.52
C ALA A 49 2.55 9.63 -3.20
N GLY A 50 3.35 9.29 -4.21
CA GLY A 50 4.73 8.80 -4.03
C GLY A 50 5.59 9.83 -3.33
N ALA A 51 5.59 11.08 -3.78
CA ALA A 51 6.35 12.16 -3.15
C ALA A 51 5.96 12.43 -1.70
N LEU A 52 4.65 12.35 -1.38
CA LEU A 52 4.18 12.52 0.00
C LEU A 52 4.65 11.37 0.92
N ILE A 53 4.62 10.14 0.44
CA ILE A 53 5.09 8.98 1.20
C ILE A 53 6.61 9.02 1.36
N ALA A 54 7.36 9.30 0.30
CA ALA A 54 8.81 9.47 0.36
C ALA A 54 9.20 10.49 1.44
N LYS A 55 8.55 11.65 1.44
CA LYS A 55 8.74 12.69 2.44
C LYS A 55 8.39 12.21 3.86
N ALA A 56 7.26 11.52 4.02
CA ALA A 56 6.81 11.03 5.33
C ALA A 56 7.76 9.96 5.92
N CYS A 57 8.37 9.14 5.06
CA CYS A 57 9.30 8.08 5.44
C CYS A 57 10.77 8.51 5.46
N GLY A 58 11.11 9.73 5.02
CA GLY A 58 12.48 10.18 4.87
C GLY A 58 13.26 9.46 3.76
N ALA A 59 12.56 8.96 2.76
CA ALA A 59 13.12 8.26 1.60
C ALA A 59 13.36 9.21 0.42
N GLU A 60 14.24 8.83 -0.49
CA GLU A 60 14.51 9.60 -1.72
C GLU A 60 13.34 9.54 -2.69
N ASP A 61 12.67 8.38 -2.79
CA ASP A 61 11.50 8.17 -3.64
C ASP A 61 10.60 7.10 -3.03
N ALA A 62 9.38 6.95 -3.54
CA ALA A 62 8.45 5.92 -3.13
C ALA A 62 7.52 5.49 -4.27
N ILE A 63 7.24 4.20 -4.31
CA ILE A 63 6.24 3.62 -5.19
C ILE A 63 5.12 3.01 -4.36
N ILE A 64 3.88 3.22 -4.78
CA ILE A 64 2.71 2.68 -4.11
C ILE A 64 2.21 1.47 -4.88
N VAL A 65 2.00 0.39 -4.15
CA VAL A 65 1.42 -0.85 -4.65
C VAL A 65 0.16 -1.19 -3.86
N ASN A 66 -0.60 -2.15 -4.33
CA ASN A 66 -1.94 -2.43 -3.80
C ASN A 66 -1.98 -3.14 -2.43
N ASN A 67 -0.87 -3.72 -1.98
CA ASN A 67 -0.77 -4.36 -0.66
C ASN A 67 0.69 -4.59 -0.23
N CYS A 68 0.87 -4.96 1.04
CA CYS A 68 2.20 -5.22 1.62
C CYS A 68 2.93 -6.39 0.94
N ALA A 69 2.25 -7.47 0.60
CA ALA A 69 2.87 -8.61 -0.07
C ALA A 69 3.44 -8.22 -1.44
N ALA A 70 2.73 -7.39 -2.20
CA ALA A 70 3.22 -6.84 -3.47
C ALA A 70 4.43 -5.92 -3.26
N ALA A 71 4.46 -5.12 -2.18
CA ALA A 71 5.60 -4.28 -1.85
C ALA A 71 6.85 -5.12 -1.53
N VAL A 72 6.72 -6.15 -0.71
CA VAL A 72 7.81 -7.07 -0.36
C VAL A 72 8.31 -7.81 -1.60
N LEU A 73 7.41 -8.34 -2.43
CA LEU A 73 7.76 -9.03 -3.67
C LEU A 73 8.53 -8.12 -4.63
N LEU A 74 8.07 -6.88 -4.79
CA LEU A 74 8.72 -5.90 -5.65
C LEU A 74 10.12 -5.54 -5.12
N GLY A 75 10.24 -5.30 -3.81
CA GLY A 75 11.52 -4.99 -3.16
C GLY A 75 12.53 -6.13 -3.29
N LEU A 76 12.11 -7.35 -2.97
CA LEU A 76 12.98 -8.53 -3.09
C LEU A 76 13.33 -8.83 -4.54
N GLY A 77 12.37 -8.74 -5.46
CA GLY A 77 12.63 -8.96 -6.89
C GLY A 77 13.61 -7.94 -7.46
N GLY A 78 13.52 -6.67 -7.05
CA GLY A 78 14.43 -5.63 -7.53
C GLY A 78 15.83 -5.66 -6.91
N LEU A 79 15.96 -6.11 -5.65
CA LEU A 79 17.24 -6.05 -4.91
C LEU A 79 17.95 -7.38 -4.77
N ALA A 80 17.23 -8.50 -4.80
CA ALA A 80 17.74 -9.81 -4.43
C ALA A 80 17.41 -10.92 -5.42
N GLU A 81 17.00 -10.61 -6.63
CA GLU A 81 16.73 -11.64 -7.64
C GLU A 81 17.97 -12.52 -7.87
N GLY A 82 17.79 -13.82 -7.74
CA GLY A 82 18.88 -14.80 -7.85
C GLY A 82 19.91 -14.80 -6.69
N ARG A 83 19.57 -14.16 -5.57
CA ARG A 83 20.41 -14.11 -4.36
C ARG A 83 19.68 -14.69 -3.15
N ASP A 84 20.46 -15.08 -2.15
CA ASP A 84 19.92 -15.45 -0.85
C ASP A 84 19.57 -14.20 -0.03
N VAL A 85 18.47 -14.27 0.71
CA VAL A 85 18.02 -13.20 1.62
C VAL A 85 17.98 -13.74 3.04
N ALA A 86 18.78 -13.18 3.93
CA ALA A 86 18.75 -13.52 5.34
C ALA A 86 17.63 -12.75 6.05
N VAL A 87 16.72 -13.47 6.69
CA VAL A 87 15.59 -12.91 7.44
C VAL A 87 15.55 -13.53 8.84
N SER A 88 15.37 -12.72 9.87
CA SER A 88 15.14 -13.21 11.22
C SER A 88 13.83 -14.00 11.28
N ARG A 89 13.83 -15.13 11.99
CA ARG A 89 12.61 -15.94 12.17
C ARG A 89 11.45 -15.14 12.79
N SER A 90 11.75 -14.23 13.70
CA SER A 90 10.77 -13.38 14.36
C SER A 90 10.17 -12.29 13.45
N GLU A 91 10.78 -12.05 12.30
CA GLU A 91 10.32 -11.05 11.31
C GLU A 91 9.55 -11.69 10.16
N LEU A 92 9.46 -13.02 10.14
CA LEU A 92 8.64 -13.72 9.17
C LEU A 92 7.16 -13.51 9.46
N VAL A 93 6.42 -13.16 8.43
CA VAL A 93 4.96 -12.99 8.54
C VAL A 93 4.28 -14.34 8.37
N GLU A 94 3.48 -14.74 9.37
CA GLU A 94 2.61 -15.90 9.28
C GLU A 94 1.15 -15.44 9.09
N ILE A 95 0.60 -15.73 7.91
CA ILE A 95 -0.77 -15.39 7.56
C ILE A 95 -1.47 -16.65 7.08
N GLY A 96 -2.11 -17.39 8.01
CA GLY A 96 -2.81 -18.62 7.68
C GLY A 96 -1.94 -19.77 7.17
N GLY A 97 -0.65 -19.72 7.46
CA GLY A 97 0.40 -20.64 7.00
C GLY A 97 1.70 -19.88 6.76
N GLY A 98 2.80 -20.58 6.53
CA GLY A 98 4.09 -19.94 6.24
C GLY A 98 4.02 -19.07 5.00
N PHE A 99 4.48 -17.86 5.11
CA PHE A 99 4.47 -16.89 4.02
C PHE A 99 5.88 -16.63 3.51
#